data_0712aeb95a11dad8e7504a476c0e5de5
#
_entry.id   0712aeb95a11dad8e7504a476c0e5de5
#
_cell.length_a   1.000
_cell.length_b   1.000
_cell.length_c   1.000
_cell.angle_alpha   90.00
_cell.angle_beta   90.00
_cell.angle_gamma   90.00
#
_symmetry.space_group_name_H-M   'P 1'
#
loop_
_entity.id
_entity.type
_entity.pdbx_description
1 polymer ?
#
loop_
_entity_poly.entity_id
_entity_poly.type
_entity_poly.pdbx_seq_one_letter_code
_entity_poly.pdbx_strand_id
1 'polypeptide(L)'
;MEGNTGLFSILALASFISFVGILYPFKPFGKRWIALVSFLAFSVFAGVMASKPQTVEVADPNPRPWAQPEGDNRQWVTSERLNRRTCPSENCGVVGQFFFREGVTIYETRDGWARVTEPYDASCASGRSEYVDSGNSACEPSNGITDGQFAEWVSAEFLSETRPPDPAAGASGAEALIAGSDDFARYRTAFAQAAQSLIADRRCTERDFRDMGGWVKSSNHRNQPIYFTYCGGSTVANRLYLNAETGEIFR
;
A
#
# COMPACT_ATOMS: atom_id res chain seq x y z
N MET A 1 -18.65 10.38 35.51
CA MET A 1 -19.34 10.52 34.22
C MET A 1 -20.17 9.26 33.96
N GLU A 2 -21.14 9.02 34.80
CA GLU A 2 -22.02 7.82 34.77
C GLU A 2 -23.48 8.28 34.61
N GLY A 3 -23.87 8.67 33.41
CA GLY A 3 -25.23 9.18 33.22
C GLY A 3 -25.98 8.73 31.98
N ASN A 4 -25.33 8.14 30.98
CA ASN A 4 -25.97 7.93 29.67
C ASN A 4 -26.19 6.48 29.24
N THR A 5 -25.66 5.49 29.92
CA THR A 5 -25.82 4.07 29.55
C THR A 5 -27.21 3.52 29.87
N GLY A 6 -27.85 4.01 30.94
CA GLY A 6 -29.17 3.58 31.34
C GLY A 6 -30.27 4.00 30.37
N LEU A 7 -30.20 5.20 29.80
CA LEU A 7 -31.21 5.73 28.88
C LEU A 7 -31.24 4.99 27.54
N PHE A 8 -30.07 4.61 27.00
CA PHE A 8 -29.96 3.82 25.77
C PHE A 8 -30.54 2.41 25.93
N SER A 9 -30.33 1.78 27.07
CA SER A 9 -30.87 0.44 27.34
C SER A 9 -32.40 0.46 27.42
N ILE A 10 -33.01 1.48 28.05
CA ILE A 10 -34.45 1.63 28.15
C ILE A 10 -35.09 1.89 26.77
N LEU A 11 -34.43 2.71 25.94
CA LEU A 11 -34.88 3.03 24.59
C LEU A 11 -34.80 1.81 23.65
N ALA A 12 -33.74 1.00 23.76
CA ALA A 12 -33.60 -0.25 23.01
C ALA A 12 -34.68 -1.28 23.39
N LEU A 13 -35.02 -1.39 24.68
CA LEU A 13 -36.05 -2.29 25.15
C LEU A 13 -37.43 -1.86 24.63
N ALA A 14 -37.75 -0.54 24.65
CA ALA A 14 -38.99 -0.01 24.12
C ALA A 14 -39.17 -0.25 22.61
N SER A 15 -38.09 -0.13 21.83
CA SER A 15 -38.09 -0.48 20.41
C SER A 15 -38.34 -1.96 20.16
N PHE A 16 -37.78 -2.83 20.98
CA PHE A 16 -37.96 -4.27 20.85
C PHE A 16 -39.41 -4.69 21.15
N ILE A 17 -40.01 -4.12 22.18
CA ILE A 17 -41.43 -4.37 22.54
C ILE A 17 -42.37 -3.90 21.41
N SER A 18 -42.10 -2.76 20.77
CA SER A 18 -42.89 -2.26 19.64
C SER A 18 -42.76 -3.18 18.41
N PHE A 19 -41.56 -3.74 18.15
CA PHE A 19 -41.34 -4.68 17.04
C PHE A 19 -42.05 -6.02 17.26
N VAL A 20 -42.04 -6.54 18.49
CA VAL A 20 -42.74 -7.77 18.86
C VAL A 20 -44.26 -7.57 18.72
N GLY A 21 -44.79 -6.37 19.04
CA GLY A 21 -46.22 -6.03 18.90
C GLY A 21 -46.70 -5.98 17.46
N ILE A 22 -45.84 -5.71 16.47
CA ILE A 22 -46.17 -5.74 15.03
C ILE A 22 -46.24 -7.18 14.51
N LEU A 23 -45.37 -8.07 14.99
CA LEU A 23 -45.32 -9.46 14.56
C LEU A 23 -46.37 -10.36 15.24
N TYR A 24 -46.77 -10.02 16.48
CA TYR A 24 -47.73 -10.78 17.27
C TYR A 24 -48.80 -9.84 17.86
N PRO A 25 -49.96 -9.67 17.21
CA PRO A 25 -51.00 -8.80 17.72
C PRO A 25 -51.62 -9.39 18.98
N PHE A 26 -51.28 -8.82 20.13
CA PHE A 26 -51.92 -9.15 21.40
C PHE A 26 -53.35 -8.62 21.40
N LYS A 27 -54.34 -9.49 21.61
CA LYS A 27 -55.69 -9.08 22.03
C LYS A 27 -55.57 -8.50 23.45
N PRO A 28 -55.93 -7.23 23.72
CA PRO A 28 -57.13 -6.51 23.26
C PRO A 28 -56.88 -5.27 22.39
N PHE A 29 -55.63 -5.02 21.95
CA PHE A 29 -55.34 -3.81 21.16
C PHE A 29 -55.54 -4.06 19.66
N GLY A 30 -56.83 -4.10 19.26
CA GLY A 30 -57.22 -4.37 17.89
C GLY A 30 -56.93 -3.28 16.85
N LYS A 31 -55.89 -2.46 17.04
CA LYS A 31 -55.50 -1.41 16.10
C LYS A 31 -54.02 -1.49 15.78
N ARG A 32 -53.67 -2.35 14.79
CA ARG A 32 -52.34 -2.42 14.15
C ARG A 32 -51.81 -1.04 13.75
N TRP A 33 -52.66 -0.06 13.62
CA TRP A 33 -52.37 1.31 13.24
C TRP A 33 -51.57 2.07 14.30
N ILE A 34 -51.89 1.87 15.58
CA ILE A 34 -51.22 2.57 16.69
C ILE A 34 -49.76 2.12 16.83
N ALA A 35 -49.48 0.83 16.61
CA ALA A 35 -48.14 0.29 16.66
C ALA A 35 -47.26 0.82 15.49
N LEU A 36 -47.82 1.00 14.29
CA LEU A 36 -47.15 1.53 13.12
C LEU A 36 -46.79 3.02 13.27
N VAL A 37 -47.71 3.83 13.77
CA VAL A 37 -47.50 5.26 14.00
C VAL A 37 -46.45 5.46 15.12
N SER A 38 -46.50 4.65 16.18
CA SER A 38 -45.50 4.70 17.24
C SER A 38 -44.10 4.30 16.75
N PHE A 39 -44.01 3.31 15.85
CA PHE A 39 -42.73 2.89 15.27
C PHE A 39 -42.11 3.97 14.38
N LEU A 40 -42.90 4.60 13.51
CA LEU A 40 -42.44 5.69 12.64
C LEU A 40 -42.03 6.93 13.44
N ALA A 41 -42.80 7.33 14.44
CA ALA A 41 -42.48 8.46 15.30
C ALA A 41 -41.18 8.22 16.09
N PHE A 42 -40.96 6.98 16.54
CA PHE A 42 -39.77 6.61 17.29
C PHE A 42 -38.52 6.52 16.39
N SER A 43 -38.67 6.05 15.15
CA SER A 43 -37.58 6.00 14.18
C SER A 43 -37.11 7.39 13.75
N VAL A 44 -38.02 8.34 13.58
CA VAL A 44 -37.70 9.74 13.27
C VAL A 44 -37.01 10.42 14.47
N PHE A 45 -37.46 10.15 15.69
CA PHE A 45 -36.83 10.73 16.88
C PHE A 45 -35.45 10.13 17.18
N ALA A 46 -35.28 8.82 16.96
CA ALA A 46 -33.96 8.17 17.08
C ALA A 46 -32.97 8.64 16.01
N GLY A 47 -33.44 8.94 14.79
CA GLY A 47 -32.63 9.50 13.71
C GLY A 47 -32.10 10.91 14.00
N VAL A 48 -32.92 11.74 14.68
CA VAL A 48 -32.50 13.12 15.05
C VAL A 48 -31.48 13.11 16.19
N MET A 49 -31.54 12.11 17.10
CA MET A 49 -30.58 12.01 18.22
C MET A 49 -29.31 11.28 17.86
N ALA A 50 -29.22 10.65 16.68
CA ALA A 50 -28.03 9.95 16.18
C ALA A 50 -27.07 10.85 15.39
N SER A 51 -27.32 12.16 15.29
CA SER A 51 -26.30 13.11 14.86
C SER A 51 -25.19 13.10 15.89
N LYS A 52 -24.06 12.49 15.51
CA LYS A 52 -22.82 12.57 16.28
C LYS A 52 -22.54 14.04 16.58
N PRO A 53 -22.21 14.41 17.83
CA PRO A 53 -21.67 15.74 18.08
C PRO A 53 -20.45 15.89 17.16
N GLN A 54 -20.47 16.88 16.27
CA GLN A 54 -19.25 17.34 15.64
C GLN A 54 -18.36 17.82 16.79
N THR A 55 -17.37 17.02 17.15
CA THR A 55 -16.26 17.51 17.94
C THR A 55 -15.64 18.62 17.12
N VAL A 56 -15.85 19.86 17.52
CA VAL A 56 -15.03 20.97 17.05
C VAL A 56 -13.64 20.62 17.53
N GLU A 57 -12.82 20.13 16.62
CA GLU A 57 -11.39 19.91 16.85
C GLU A 57 -10.79 21.28 17.10
N VAL A 58 -10.55 21.55 18.38
CA VAL A 58 -9.80 22.75 18.79
C VAL A 58 -8.41 22.54 18.22
N ALA A 59 -8.04 23.34 17.22
CA ALA A 59 -6.71 23.33 16.64
C ALA A 59 -5.67 23.40 17.77
N ASP A 60 -4.76 22.43 17.81
CA ASP A 60 -3.66 22.40 18.79
C ASP A 60 -2.86 23.70 18.64
N PRO A 61 -2.78 24.57 19.67
CA PRO A 61 -2.04 25.83 19.59
C PRO A 61 -0.54 25.62 19.40
N ASN A 62 -0.06 24.38 19.45
CA ASN A 62 1.33 24.02 19.18
C ASN A 62 1.36 22.80 18.24
N PRO A 63 1.11 22.99 16.93
CA PRO A 63 1.13 21.88 15.98
C PRO A 63 2.51 21.23 16.02
N ARG A 64 2.55 19.93 16.28
CA ARG A 64 3.80 19.17 16.24
C ARG A 64 4.39 19.34 14.84
N PRO A 65 5.71 19.55 14.71
CA PRO A 65 6.36 19.76 13.40
C PRO A 65 6.13 18.62 12.39
N TRP A 66 5.53 17.51 12.82
CA TRP A 66 5.17 16.31 12.03
C TRP A 66 3.68 15.95 12.17
N ALA A 67 2.79 16.93 12.15
CA ALA A 67 1.35 16.68 12.12
C ALA A 67 1.00 15.76 10.95
N GLN A 68 0.06 14.83 11.17
CA GLN A 68 -0.47 13.96 10.10
C GLN A 68 -1.05 14.84 9.00
N PRO A 69 -0.85 14.53 7.72
CA PRO A 69 -1.43 15.30 6.63
C PRO A 69 -2.96 15.25 6.71
N GLU A 70 -3.59 16.42 6.72
CA GLU A 70 -5.05 16.54 6.56
C GLU A 70 -5.40 16.33 5.08
N GLY A 71 -6.06 15.21 4.77
CA GLY A 71 -6.50 14.88 3.41
C GLY A 71 -5.83 13.64 2.82
N ASP A 72 -6.25 13.28 1.62
CA ASP A 72 -5.66 12.16 0.85
C ASP A 72 -4.38 12.63 0.14
N ASN A 73 -3.31 12.83 0.92
CA ASN A 73 -1.98 13.21 0.40
C ASN A 73 -1.22 12.00 -0.16
N ARG A 74 -1.96 11.03 -0.70
CA ARG A 74 -1.37 9.85 -1.31
C ARG A 74 -0.89 10.16 -2.72
N GLN A 75 0.37 9.84 -3.00
CA GLN A 75 0.94 9.88 -4.34
C GLN A 75 1.47 8.51 -4.75
N TRP A 76 1.80 8.36 -6.02
CA TRP A 76 2.19 7.11 -6.63
C TRP A 76 3.58 7.22 -7.25
N VAL A 77 4.41 6.20 -7.01
CA VAL A 77 5.76 6.13 -7.60
C VAL A 77 5.67 5.88 -9.11
N THR A 78 6.35 6.72 -9.87
CA THR A 78 6.40 6.68 -11.34
C THR A 78 7.67 6.05 -11.89
N SER A 79 8.75 5.97 -11.10
CA SER A 79 10.00 5.30 -11.47
C SER A 79 9.97 3.81 -11.13
N GLU A 80 10.79 3.00 -11.79
CA GLU A 80 10.92 1.56 -11.47
C GLU A 80 11.36 1.32 -10.02
N ARG A 81 12.26 2.18 -9.53
CA ARG A 81 12.78 2.17 -8.16
C ARG A 81 13.00 3.60 -7.69
N LEU A 82 12.60 3.89 -6.48
CA LEU A 82 12.74 5.19 -5.85
C LEU A 82 13.40 5.02 -4.48
N ASN A 83 14.63 5.51 -4.33
CA ASN A 83 15.36 5.42 -3.07
C ASN A 83 14.66 6.21 -1.97
N ARG A 84 14.51 5.58 -0.80
CA ARG A 84 14.12 6.21 0.47
C ARG A 84 15.38 6.61 1.22
N ARG A 85 15.49 7.87 1.60
CA ARG A 85 16.71 8.43 2.17
C ARG A 85 16.46 9.03 3.56
N THR A 86 17.50 9.09 4.36
CA THR A 86 17.44 9.67 5.72
C THR A 86 17.28 11.19 5.75
N CYS A 87 17.48 11.87 4.63
CA CYS A 87 17.26 13.32 4.49
C CYS A 87 16.98 13.70 3.03
N PRO A 88 16.50 14.96 2.76
CA PRO A 88 16.18 15.44 1.40
C PRO A 88 17.45 15.79 0.60
N SER A 89 18.30 14.80 0.32
CA SER A 89 19.53 14.95 -0.46
C SER A 89 20.01 13.61 -1.00
N GLU A 90 20.63 13.63 -2.17
CA GLU A 90 21.27 12.44 -2.75
C GLU A 90 22.48 11.94 -1.94
N ASN A 91 23.09 12.81 -1.12
CA ASN A 91 24.23 12.46 -0.28
C ASN A 91 23.84 11.73 1.01
N CYS A 92 22.55 11.68 1.34
CA CYS A 92 22.04 11.00 2.53
C CYS A 92 21.95 9.48 2.34
N GLY A 93 21.98 8.76 3.45
CA GLY A 93 21.87 7.31 3.48
C GLY A 93 20.58 6.80 2.84
N VAL A 94 20.67 5.69 2.15
CA VAL A 94 19.52 4.97 1.59
C VAL A 94 19.09 3.89 2.56
N VAL A 95 17.82 3.90 2.97
CA VAL A 95 17.22 2.96 3.93
C VAL A 95 16.32 1.92 3.24
N GLY A 96 16.17 2.01 1.93
CA GLY A 96 15.37 1.08 1.13
C GLY A 96 14.87 1.75 -0.15
N GLN A 97 13.91 1.13 -0.79
CA GLN A 97 13.34 1.59 -2.05
C GLN A 97 11.82 1.39 -2.08
N PHE A 98 11.11 2.29 -2.76
CA PHE A 98 9.78 2.04 -3.29
C PHE A 98 9.86 1.58 -4.74
N PHE A 99 8.79 0.96 -5.20
CA PHE A 99 8.68 0.41 -6.55
C PHE A 99 7.59 1.10 -7.37
N PHE A 100 7.65 0.92 -8.68
CA PHE A 100 6.67 1.46 -9.61
C PHE A 100 5.23 1.17 -9.19
N ARG A 101 4.37 2.21 -9.23
CA ARG A 101 2.95 2.17 -8.82
C ARG A 101 2.72 1.91 -7.33
N GLU A 102 3.73 1.92 -6.49
CA GLU A 102 3.57 1.89 -5.04
C GLU A 102 2.99 3.22 -4.55
N GLY A 103 2.00 3.16 -3.66
CA GLY A 103 1.36 4.35 -3.12
C GLY A 103 2.03 4.79 -1.84
N VAL A 104 2.40 6.06 -1.76
CA VAL A 104 3.07 6.65 -0.62
C VAL A 104 2.28 7.84 -0.07
N THR A 105 2.26 8.00 1.24
CA THR A 105 1.67 9.18 1.89
C THR A 105 2.70 10.28 2.00
N ILE A 106 2.35 11.50 1.56
CA ILE A 106 3.24 12.65 1.62
C ILE A 106 2.91 13.48 2.86
N TYR A 107 3.87 13.63 3.75
CA TYR A 107 3.77 14.42 4.97
C TYR A 107 4.25 15.88 4.79
N GLU A 108 5.25 16.06 3.92
CA GLU A 108 5.89 17.36 3.68
C GLU A 108 6.55 17.34 2.30
N THR A 109 6.59 18.49 1.62
CA THR A 109 7.38 18.67 0.41
C THR A 109 8.31 19.87 0.59
N ARG A 110 9.61 19.68 0.31
CA ARG A 110 10.63 20.71 0.44
C ARG A 110 11.74 20.52 -0.60
N ASP A 111 12.05 21.57 -1.35
CA ASP A 111 13.19 21.63 -2.29
C ASP A 111 13.25 20.45 -3.29
N GLY A 112 12.09 20.02 -3.80
CA GLY A 112 11.99 18.88 -4.74
C GLY A 112 12.02 17.50 -4.07
N TRP A 113 11.98 17.45 -2.74
CA TRP A 113 11.89 16.21 -1.96
C TRP A 113 10.56 16.10 -1.24
N ALA A 114 10.09 14.87 -1.06
CA ALA A 114 8.90 14.55 -0.30
C ALA A 114 9.24 13.66 0.91
N ARG A 115 8.79 14.08 2.10
CA ARG A 115 8.86 13.25 3.31
C ARG A 115 7.72 12.25 3.32
N VAL A 116 8.05 10.97 3.49
CA VAL A 116 7.12 9.85 3.33
C VAL A 116 6.87 9.05 4.60
N THR A 117 7.54 9.40 5.70
CA THR A 117 7.29 8.83 7.03
C THR A 117 7.24 9.92 8.10
N GLU A 118 6.68 9.58 9.26
CA GLU A 118 7.00 10.29 10.49
C GLU A 118 8.43 9.97 10.92
N PRO A 119 9.07 10.81 11.76
CA PRO A 119 10.35 10.48 12.35
C PRO A 119 10.28 9.23 13.23
N TYR A 120 11.30 8.41 13.16
CA TYR A 120 11.45 7.21 13.98
C TYR A 120 12.92 6.99 14.38
N ASP A 121 13.15 6.10 15.33
CA ASP A 121 14.48 5.79 15.87
C ASP A 121 15.43 5.29 14.78
N ALA A 122 16.63 5.85 14.71
CA ALA A 122 17.65 5.53 13.70
C ALA A 122 18.46 4.27 14.02
N SER A 123 18.23 3.64 15.17
CA SER A 123 19.00 2.47 15.64
C SER A 123 20.51 2.69 15.59
N CYS A 124 20.97 3.77 16.24
CA CYS A 124 22.38 4.19 16.16
C CYS A 124 23.28 3.30 17.01
N ALA A 125 24.13 2.50 16.37
CA ALA A 125 25.17 1.72 17.00
C ALA A 125 26.57 2.18 16.53
N SER A 126 27.46 2.46 17.46
CA SER A 126 28.83 2.92 17.14
C SER A 126 28.88 4.13 16.18
N GLY A 127 27.92 5.07 16.34
CA GLY A 127 27.82 6.26 15.49
C GLY A 127 27.26 6.04 14.10
N ARG A 128 26.66 4.86 13.81
CA ARG A 128 26.09 4.49 12.51
C ARG A 128 24.67 3.97 12.70
N SER A 129 23.81 4.28 11.76
CA SER A 129 22.44 3.76 11.72
C SER A 129 22.42 2.36 11.10
N GLU A 130 21.75 1.43 11.76
CA GLU A 130 21.55 0.05 11.28
C GLU A 130 20.50 -0.02 10.16
N TYR A 131 19.66 1.02 9.99
CA TYR A 131 18.67 1.08 8.93
C TYR A 131 19.24 1.49 7.57
N VAL A 132 20.47 2.00 7.51
CA VAL A 132 21.05 2.44 6.25
C VAL A 132 21.68 1.29 5.49
N ASP A 133 21.06 0.90 4.38
CA ASP A 133 21.53 -0.18 3.49
C ASP A 133 22.74 0.24 2.64
N SER A 134 22.80 1.52 2.26
CA SER A 134 23.90 2.04 1.41
C SER A 134 24.09 3.55 1.55
N GLY A 135 25.26 4.03 1.19
CA GLY A 135 25.63 5.45 1.27
C GLY A 135 26.05 5.87 2.67
N ASN A 136 25.73 7.12 3.03
CA ASN A 136 26.10 7.69 4.32
C ASN A 136 25.28 7.07 5.47
N SER A 137 25.92 6.35 6.37
CA SER A 137 25.26 5.74 7.53
C SER A 137 25.55 6.46 8.86
N ALA A 138 26.29 7.56 8.85
CA ALA A 138 26.63 8.29 10.07
C ALA A 138 25.37 8.81 10.79
N CYS A 139 25.33 8.62 12.12
CA CYS A 139 24.27 9.17 12.98
C CYS A 139 24.56 10.65 13.30
N GLU A 140 24.47 11.49 12.30
CA GLU A 140 24.78 12.91 12.37
C GLU A 140 23.70 13.77 11.69
N PRO A 141 23.53 15.04 12.10
CA PRO A 141 22.59 15.96 11.46
C PRO A 141 22.82 16.15 9.96
N SER A 142 24.06 16.03 9.48
CA SER A 142 24.42 16.09 8.06
C SER A 142 23.82 14.95 7.23
N ASN A 143 23.44 13.84 7.90
CA ASN A 143 22.72 12.70 7.31
C ASN A 143 21.23 12.70 7.70
N GLY A 144 20.69 13.82 8.21
CA GLY A 144 19.29 13.93 8.62
C GLY A 144 18.94 13.20 9.91
N ILE A 145 19.93 12.69 10.64
CA ILE A 145 19.72 11.99 11.90
C ILE A 145 19.99 12.97 13.05
N THR A 146 18.94 13.39 13.75
CA THR A 146 19.00 14.31 14.86
C THR A 146 18.35 13.67 16.09
N ASP A 147 19.00 13.74 17.23
CA ASP A 147 18.55 13.12 18.49
C ASP A 147 18.24 11.62 18.34
N GLY A 148 19.00 10.93 17.46
CA GLY A 148 18.81 9.50 17.18
C GLY A 148 17.58 9.18 16.33
N GLN A 149 16.93 10.16 15.71
CA GLN A 149 15.75 9.98 14.87
C GLN A 149 15.94 10.56 13.48
N PHE A 150 15.23 10.00 12.50
CA PHE A 150 15.11 10.54 11.15
C PHE A 150 13.74 10.20 10.54
N ALA A 151 13.37 10.94 9.50
CA ALA A 151 12.24 10.58 8.62
C ALA A 151 12.75 10.23 7.23
N GLU A 152 11.98 9.44 6.49
CA GLU A 152 12.37 9.06 5.14
C GLU A 152 11.93 10.09 4.11
N TRP A 153 12.79 10.30 3.13
CA TRP A 153 12.60 11.24 2.04
C TRP A 153 12.82 10.56 0.69
N VAL A 154 12.04 10.99 -0.29
CA VAL A 154 12.16 10.56 -1.68
C VAL A 154 12.18 11.77 -2.60
N SER A 155 12.75 11.63 -3.81
CA SER A 155 12.66 12.70 -4.83
C SER A 155 11.21 12.85 -5.29
N ALA A 156 10.64 14.07 -5.17
CA ALA A 156 9.27 14.36 -5.54
C ALA A 156 9.03 14.31 -7.06
N GLU A 157 10.07 14.41 -7.88
CA GLU A 157 9.96 14.31 -9.34
C GLU A 157 9.45 12.94 -9.84
N PHE A 158 9.63 11.90 -9.01
CA PHE A 158 9.17 10.53 -9.30
C PHE A 158 7.84 10.19 -8.64
N LEU A 159 7.07 11.18 -8.23
CA LEU A 159 5.75 11.02 -7.63
C LEU A 159 4.66 11.63 -8.52
N SER A 160 3.47 11.05 -8.46
CA SER A 160 2.28 11.51 -9.20
C SER A 160 1.03 11.38 -8.33
N GLU A 161 0.13 12.36 -8.40
CA GLU A 161 -1.21 12.28 -7.79
C GLU A 161 -2.08 11.20 -8.46
N THR A 162 -1.80 10.89 -9.72
CA THR A 162 -2.52 9.86 -10.47
C THR A 162 -1.69 8.58 -10.53
N ARG A 163 -2.30 7.46 -10.15
CA ARG A 163 -1.64 6.14 -10.26
C ARG A 163 -1.28 5.86 -11.72
N PRO A 164 -0.01 5.57 -12.05
CA PRO A 164 0.38 5.19 -13.39
C PRO A 164 -0.44 3.98 -13.90
N PRO A 165 -0.73 3.91 -15.21
CA PRO A 165 -1.44 2.76 -15.78
C PRO A 165 -0.67 1.47 -15.50
N ASP A 166 -1.42 0.36 -15.40
CA ASP A 166 -0.79 -0.96 -15.22
C ASP A 166 -0.05 -1.34 -16.51
N PRO A 167 1.25 -1.59 -16.46
CA PRO A 167 1.99 -2.05 -17.64
C PRO A 167 1.44 -3.36 -18.21
N ALA A 168 0.83 -4.17 -17.35
CA ALA A 168 0.18 -5.43 -17.75
C ALA A 168 -1.27 -5.25 -18.24
N ALA A 169 -1.84 -4.02 -18.15
CA ALA A 169 -3.18 -3.76 -18.65
C ALA A 169 -3.24 -4.05 -20.15
N GLY A 170 -4.15 -4.94 -20.55
CA GLY A 170 -4.27 -5.38 -21.95
C GLY A 170 -3.24 -6.41 -22.40
N ALA A 171 -2.39 -6.93 -21.53
CA ALA A 171 -1.52 -8.05 -21.85
C ALA A 171 -2.34 -9.27 -22.26
N SER A 172 -1.97 -9.90 -23.38
CA SER A 172 -2.63 -11.09 -23.92
C SER A 172 -1.62 -12.12 -24.41
N GLY A 173 -2.05 -13.37 -24.61
CA GLY A 173 -1.15 -14.43 -25.07
C GLY A 173 0.09 -14.59 -24.17
N ALA A 174 1.27 -14.61 -24.79
CA ALA A 174 2.53 -14.78 -24.05
C ALA A 174 2.83 -13.64 -23.07
N GLU A 175 2.39 -12.42 -23.35
CA GLU A 175 2.57 -11.29 -22.44
C GLU A 175 1.79 -11.48 -21.14
N ALA A 176 0.59 -12.07 -21.20
CA ALA A 176 -0.21 -12.36 -20.00
C ALA A 176 0.49 -13.37 -19.09
N LEU A 177 1.28 -14.29 -19.65
CA LEU A 177 2.03 -15.29 -18.88
C LEU A 177 3.19 -14.69 -18.07
N ILE A 178 3.71 -13.54 -18.53
CA ILE A 178 4.90 -12.89 -17.94
C ILE A 178 4.58 -11.53 -17.33
N ALA A 179 3.31 -11.19 -17.20
CA ALA A 179 2.85 -9.88 -16.72
C ALA A 179 3.28 -9.56 -15.29
N GLY A 180 3.55 -10.58 -14.46
CA GLY A 180 4.08 -10.45 -13.11
C GLY A 180 5.60 -10.37 -13.02
N SER A 181 6.32 -10.28 -14.15
CA SER A 181 7.78 -10.19 -14.16
C SER A 181 8.29 -8.91 -13.51
N ASP A 182 9.42 -9.01 -12.83
CA ASP A 182 10.17 -7.82 -12.40
C ASP A 182 10.59 -7.00 -13.62
N ASP A 183 10.52 -5.68 -13.53
CA ASP A 183 10.85 -4.74 -14.60
C ASP A 183 10.06 -5.02 -15.92
N PHE A 184 8.83 -5.57 -15.83
CA PHE A 184 8.00 -5.96 -16.97
C PHE A 184 7.83 -4.85 -18.01
N ALA A 185 7.57 -3.62 -17.56
CA ALA A 185 7.37 -2.48 -18.47
C ALA A 185 8.57 -2.25 -19.39
N ARG A 186 9.78 -2.47 -18.87
CA ARG A 186 11.04 -2.23 -19.58
C ARG A 186 11.38 -3.34 -20.58
N TYR A 187 11.17 -4.59 -20.18
CA TYR A 187 11.63 -5.76 -20.94
C TYR A 187 10.49 -6.61 -21.50
N ARG A 188 9.26 -6.06 -21.56
CA ARG A 188 8.04 -6.75 -21.99
C ARG A 188 8.23 -7.61 -23.24
N THR A 189 8.80 -7.04 -24.30
CA THR A 189 9.03 -7.74 -25.56
C THR A 189 10.05 -8.87 -25.44
N ALA A 190 11.17 -8.63 -24.79
CA ALA A 190 12.22 -9.64 -24.58
C ALA A 190 11.71 -10.81 -23.73
N PHE A 191 10.96 -10.52 -22.66
CA PHE A 191 10.37 -11.51 -21.79
C PHE A 191 9.33 -12.37 -22.52
N ALA A 192 8.45 -11.77 -23.32
CA ALA A 192 7.45 -12.50 -24.09
C ALA A 192 8.08 -13.39 -25.16
N GLN A 193 9.08 -12.89 -25.88
CA GLN A 193 9.81 -13.67 -26.89
C GLN A 193 10.54 -14.86 -26.27
N ALA A 194 11.24 -14.65 -25.15
CA ALA A 194 11.93 -15.72 -24.45
C ALA A 194 10.96 -16.79 -23.91
N ALA A 195 9.82 -16.37 -23.34
CA ALA A 195 8.79 -17.30 -22.87
C ALA A 195 8.19 -18.12 -24.03
N GLN A 196 7.87 -17.47 -25.16
CA GLN A 196 7.36 -18.16 -26.36
C GLN A 196 8.37 -19.20 -26.90
N SER A 197 9.65 -18.83 -27.01
CA SER A 197 10.71 -19.74 -27.46
C SER A 197 10.82 -20.96 -26.53
N LEU A 198 10.88 -20.75 -25.22
CA LEU A 198 10.95 -21.85 -24.24
C LEU A 198 9.75 -22.78 -24.28
N ILE A 199 8.55 -22.26 -24.53
CA ILE A 199 7.33 -23.06 -24.66
C ILE A 199 7.34 -23.82 -25.99
N ALA A 200 7.70 -23.16 -27.09
CA ALA A 200 7.81 -23.80 -28.42
C ALA A 200 8.83 -24.95 -28.43
N ASP A 201 9.97 -24.76 -27.75
CA ASP A 201 11.04 -25.75 -27.60
C ASP A 201 10.69 -26.84 -26.56
N ARG A 202 9.52 -26.78 -25.92
CA ARG A 202 9.07 -27.69 -24.86
C ARG A 202 9.99 -27.76 -23.64
N ARG A 203 10.76 -26.72 -23.42
CA ARG A 203 11.63 -26.56 -22.23
C ARG A 203 10.84 -26.05 -21.03
N CYS A 204 9.79 -25.28 -21.29
CA CYS A 204 8.83 -24.78 -20.30
C CYS A 204 7.40 -25.00 -20.79
N THR A 205 6.45 -24.93 -19.88
CA THR A 205 5.03 -24.89 -20.16
C THR A 205 4.47 -23.51 -19.82
N GLU A 206 3.30 -23.16 -20.35
CA GLU A 206 2.57 -21.95 -19.91
C GLU A 206 2.30 -21.94 -18.41
N ARG A 207 2.08 -23.14 -17.83
CA ARG A 207 1.85 -23.30 -16.39
C ARG A 207 3.06 -22.86 -15.57
N ASP A 208 4.29 -23.20 -16.00
CA ASP A 208 5.49 -22.79 -15.30
C ASP A 208 5.56 -21.25 -15.17
N PHE A 209 5.24 -20.54 -16.26
CA PHE A 209 5.20 -19.07 -16.24
C PHE A 209 4.07 -18.51 -15.38
N ARG A 210 2.87 -19.13 -15.42
CA ARG A 210 1.75 -18.71 -14.56
C ARG A 210 2.08 -18.90 -13.07
N ASP A 211 2.66 -20.04 -12.72
CA ASP A 211 3.00 -20.37 -11.32
C ASP A 211 4.11 -19.44 -10.78
N MET A 212 5.05 -19.02 -11.64
CA MET A 212 6.13 -18.07 -11.30
C MET A 212 5.73 -16.60 -11.41
N GLY A 213 4.67 -16.28 -12.14
CA GLY A 213 4.31 -14.90 -12.49
C GLY A 213 5.19 -14.28 -13.58
N GLY A 214 6.13 -15.04 -14.16
CA GLY A 214 7.03 -14.59 -15.21
C GLY A 214 8.52 -14.70 -14.87
N TRP A 215 9.27 -13.61 -15.09
CA TRP A 215 10.70 -13.51 -14.91
C TRP A 215 11.06 -12.73 -13.65
N VAL A 216 11.91 -13.29 -12.78
CA VAL A 216 12.33 -12.70 -11.51
C VAL A 216 13.75 -12.16 -11.63
N LYS A 217 14.02 -10.96 -11.14
CA LYS A 217 15.33 -10.32 -11.15
C LYS A 217 16.35 -11.17 -10.38
N SER A 218 17.49 -11.47 -11.00
CA SER A 218 18.53 -12.25 -10.36
C SER A 218 19.29 -11.45 -9.29
N SER A 219 19.28 -11.92 -8.06
CA SER A 219 20.07 -11.35 -6.96
C SER A 219 21.57 -11.64 -7.11
N ASN A 220 21.95 -12.70 -7.83
CA ASN A 220 23.35 -13.06 -8.08
C ASN A 220 23.98 -12.19 -9.18
N HIS A 221 23.17 -11.54 -10.03
CA HIS A 221 23.60 -10.70 -11.15
C HIS A 221 23.04 -9.28 -11.03
N ARG A 222 23.19 -8.66 -9.84
CA ARG A 222 22.52 -7.41 -9.45
C ARG A 222 22.69 -6.25 -10.44
N ASN A 223 23.86 -6.14 -11.05
CA ASN A 223 24.23 -5.03 -11.95
C ASN A 223 24.04 -5.36 -13.44
N GLN A 224 23.40 -6.50 -13.75
CA GLN A 224 23.14 -6.94 -15.11
C GLN A 224 21.63 -7.15 -15.30
N PRO A 225 21.09 -7.04 -16.53
CA PRO A 225 19.69 -7.29 -16.82
C PRO A 225 19.39 -8.80 -16.91
N ILE A 226 19.79 -9.54 -15.88
CA ILE A 226 19.62 -10.98 -15.79
C ILE A 226 18.40 -11.31 -14.93
N TYR A 227 17.52 -12.10 -15.49
CA TYR A 227 16.29 -12.57 -14.83
C TYR A 227 16.27 -14.09 -14.89
N PHE A 228 15.45 -14.71 -14.03
CA PHE A 228 15.30 -16.16 -14.05
C PHE A 228 13.85 -16.57 -13.95
N THR A 229 13.56 -17.77 -14.40
CA THR A 229 12.32 -18.50 -14.17
C THR A 229 12.62 -19.96 -13.86
N TYR A 230 11.62 -20.72 -13.43
CA TYR A 230 11.73 -22.17 -13.23
C TYR A 230 10.83 -22.91 -14.21
N CYS A 231 11.35 -23.97 -14.84
CA CYS A 231 10.61 -24.78 -15.78
C CYS A 231 10.67 -26.25 -15.38
N GLY A 232 9.51 -26.83 -15.05
CA GLY A 232 9.43 -28.22 -14.58
C GLY A 232 9.63 -28.38 -13.07
N GLY A 233 9.37 -27.30 -12.29
CA GLY A 233 9.43 -27.28 -10.83
C GLY A 233 10.46 -26.34 -10.24
N SER A 234 10.23 -25.88 -9.00
CA SER A 234 10.96 -24.79 -8.32
C SER A 234 12.31 -25.23 -7.71
N THR A 235 13.10 -26.01 -8.44
CA THR A 235 14.43 -26.42 -7.99
C THR A 235 15.54 -25.70 -8.76
N VAL A 236 16.72 -25.56 -8.15
CA VAL A 236 17.87 -24.90 -8.78
C VAL A 236 18.24 -25.54 -10.13
N ALA A 237 18.07 -26.87 -10.26
CA ALA A 237 18.33 -27.61 -11.51
C ALA A 237 17.38 -27.19 -12.65
N ASN A 238 16.20 -26.69 -12.33
CA ASN A 238 15.17 -26.25 -13.27
C ASN A 238 15.20 -24.74 -13.55
N ARG A 239 16.16 -24.02 -12.97
CA ARG A 239 16.32 -22.58 -13.15
C ARG A 239 16.92 -22.29 -14.53
N LEU A 240 16.27 -21.36 -15.24
CA LEU A 240 16.76 -20.79 -16.49
C LEU A 240 16.94 -19.30 -16.31
N TYR A 241 18.07 -18.79 -16.76
CA TYR A 241 18.38 -17.35 -16.76
C TYR A 241 18.14 -16.77 -18.15
N LEU A 242 17.74 -15.51 -18.18
CA LEU A 242 17.58 -14.70 -19.39
C LEU A 242 18.36 -13.39 -19.20
N ASN A 243 19.22 -13.08 -20.12
CA ASN A 243 19.70 -11.71 -20.30
C ASN A 243 18.65 -10.95 -21.13
N ALA A 244 17.94 -10.00 -20.51
CA ALA A 244 16.84 -9.29 -21.15
C ALA A 244 17.28 -8.28 -22.23
N GLU A 245 18.57 -7.90 -22.29
CA GLU A 245 19.10 -7.03 -23.34
C GLU A 245 19.55 -7.83 -24.57
N THR A 246 20.15 -8.99 -24.37
CA THR A 246 20.67 -9.80 -25.47
C THR A 246 19.72 -10.89 -25.94
N GLY A 247 18.72 -11.25 -25.11
CA GLY A 247 17.83 -12.39 -25.35
C GLY A 247 18.47 -13.77 -25.08
N GLU A 248 19.70 -13.81 -24.58
CA GLU A 248 20.41 -15.05 -24.27
C GLU A 248 19.76 -15.78 -23.09
N ILE A 249 19.51 -17.09 -23.29
CA ILE A 249 18.97 -17.99 -22.26
C ILE A 249 20.05 -19.01 -21.88
N PHE A 250 20.38 -19.08 -20.57
CA PHE A 250 21.44 -19.95 -20.05
C PHE A 250 21.06 -20.58 -18.69
N ARG A 251 21.95 -21.41 -18.14
CA ARG A 251 21.83 -22.06 -16.82
C ARG A 251 22.98 -21.71 -15.90
#